data_d117eafbd8f93fff7cf6aa4a5b6908f5
#
_entry.id   d117eafbd8f93fff7cf6aa4a5b6908f5
#
_cell.length_a   1.000
_cell.length_b   1.000
_cell.length_c   1.000
_cell.angle_alpha   90.00
_cell.angle_beta   90.00
_cell.angle_gamma   90.00
#
_symmetry.space_group_name_H-M   'P 1'
#
loop_
_entity.id
_entity.type
_entity.pdbx_description
1 polymer ?
#
loop_
_entity_poly.entity_id
_entity_poly.type
_entity_poly.pdbx_seq_one_letter_code
_entity_poly.pdbx_strand_id
1 'polypeptide(L)'
;MAYKQPDKNGFYGRFGGRFVPETLMTAVLELEEAYRESQADPSFQAELDQLLKQYVGRETPLYYAKNLTKYVGGAKIFLKREDLNHTGAHKINNALGQVLLAHRMGKKKIIAETGAGQHGVATATAAALFDMECTIYMGEEDVKRQALNVFRMELLGAKVQSVTDGSRVLKDAVNAALRAWVANVEDTHYIMGSALGPHPFPEIVRDFQSVIGREAKRQFAEQNDGALPDAVLAFVGCGSNAIGLFYPFVEDTTVAMYGAEAAGLGVDTDQHAATLTKGRPGVLHGALMDVLQDVHGQILEAFSISAGLDYPGIGPEHSYFHEIKRATYVPVTDQEALDAFQLLSKVEGIIPALESSHAIAYAVKLAKEMGPEKSMIVCLSGRGDKDVVQVKDRLEQERGE
;
A
#
# COMPACT_ATOMS: atom_id res chain seq x y z
N MET A 1 13.39 -21.22 -11.09
CA MET A 1 12.56 -22.02 -10.14
C MET A 1 11.34 -21.20 -9.83
N ALA A 2 10.17 -21.83 -9.71
CA ALA A 2 8.94 -21.10 -9.36
C ALA A 2 9.08 -20.41 -8.00
N TYR A 3 8.63 -19.16 -7.91
CA TYR A 3 8.58 -18.42 -6.67
C TYR A 3 7.55 -19.03 -5.72
N LYS A 4 8.00 -19.52 -4.56
CA LYS A 4 7.19 -20.29 -3.60
C LYS A 4 7.24 -19.68 -2.20
N GLN A 5 7.01 -18.39 -2.10
CA GLN A 5 6.94 -17.70 -0.82
C GLN A 5 5.51 -17.22 -0.52
N PRO A 6 5.10 -17.18 0.75
CA PRO A 6 5.86 -17.62 1.93
C PRO A 6 5.97 -19.15 2.05
N ASP A 7 6.83 -19.62 2.94
CA ASP A 7 6.87 -21.01 3.34
C ASP A 7 5.63 -21.39 4.17
N LYS A 8 5.50 -22.68 4.55
CA LYS A 8 4.37 -23.19 5.34
C LYS A 8 4.23 -22.56 6.74
N ASN A 9 5.25 -21.88 7.23
CA ASN A 9 5.26 -21.20 8.51
C ASN A 9 5.03 -19.68 8.37
N GLY A 10 4.82 -19.20 7.13
CA GLY A 10 4.58 -17.81 6.83
C GLY A 10 5.85 -16.95 6.69
N PHE A 11 7.00 -17.59 6.40
CA PHE A 11 8.25 -16.86 6.22
C PHE A 11 8.59 -16.68 4.75
N TYR A 12 9.07 -15.47 4.41
CA TYR A 12 9.73 -15.08 3.17
C TYR A 12 11.24 -15.07 3.44
N GLY A 13 11.93 -16.18 3.16
CA GLY A 13 13.29 -16.38 3.67
C GLY A 13 13.30 -16.33 5.20
N ARG A 14 13.94 -15.31 5.80
CA ARG A 14 13.93 -15.11 7.26
C ARG A 14 12.84 -14.16 7.76
N PHE A 15 12.18 -13.41 6.88
CA PHE A 15 11.18 -12.38 7.23
C PHE A 15 9.76 -12.97 7.27
N GLY A 16 8.86 -12.31 8.01
CA GLY A 16 7.48 -12.77 8.18
C GLY A 16 7.23 -13.46 9.51
N GLY A 17 6.52 -14.58 9.48
CA GLY A 17 6.17 -15.36 10.66
C GLY A 17 4.94 -14.84 11.42
N ARG A 18 4.72 -15.37 12.64
CA ARG A 18 3.58 -15.07 13.52
C ARG A 18 4.07 -14.72 14.91
N PHE A 19 4.50 -13.48 15.11
CA PHE A 19 5.00 -12.98 16.40
C PHE A 19 3.86 -12.28 17.16
N VAL A 20 2.86 -13.07 17.56
CA VAL A 20 1.65 -12.59 18.25
C VAL A 20 1.50 -13.26 19.61
N PRO A 21 0.77 -12.65 20.58
CA PRO A 21 0.40 -13.31 21.81
C PRO A 21 -0.40 -14.60 21.55
N GLU A 22 -0.26 -15.57 22.43
CA GLU A 22 -0.99 -16.85 22.36
C GLU A 22 -2.52 -16.67 22.28
N THR A 23 -3.04 -15.63 22.91
CA THR A 23 -4.48 -15.29 22.86
C THR A 23 -4.98 -14.94 21.45
N LEU A 24 -4.09 -14.50 20.56
CA LEU A 24 -4.44 -14.14 19.18
C LEU A 24 -4.16 -15.29 18.19
N MET A 25 -3.39 -16.29 18.60
CA MET A 25 -2.95 -17.35 17.70
C MET A 25 -4.12 -18.11 17.08
N THR A 26 -5.16 -18.41 17.86
CA THR A 26 -6.35 -19.11 17.35
C THR A 26 -7.03 -18.32 16.22
N ALA A 27 -7.21 -17.02 16.38
CA ALA A 27 -7.82 -16.17 15.36
C ALA A 27 -6.96 -16.09 14.07
N VAL A 28 -5.64 -16.06 14.22
CA VAL A 28 -4.70 -16.05 13.09
C VAL A 28 -4.74 -17.37 12.33
N LEU A 29 -4.83 -18.50 13.02
CA LEU A 29 -4.96 -19.82 12.40
C LEU A 29 -6.33 -20.03 11.74
N GLU A 30 -7.42 -19.59 12.37
CA GLU A 30 -8.76 -19.55 11.78
C GLU A 30 -8.78 -18.76 10.47
N LEU A 31 -8.12 -17.58 10.47
CA LEU A 31 -7.99 -16.76 9.27
C LEU A 31 -7.21 -17.47 8.16
N GLU A 32 -6.11 -18.15 8.50
CA GLU A 32 -5.32 -18.88 7.52
C GLU A 32 -6.13 -20.01 6.88
N GLU A 33 -6.85 -20.80 7.69
CA GLU A 33 -7.70 -21.89 7.21
C GLU A 33 -8.80 -21.35 6.28
N ALA A 34 -9.56 -20.36 6.72
CA ALA A 34 -10.61 -19.71 5.92
C ALA A 34 -10.06 -19.12 4.60
N TYR A 35 -8.86 -18.54 4.65
CA TYR A 35 -8.21 -18.00 3.46
C TYR A 35 -7.82 -19.12 2.48
N ARG A 36 -7.24 -20.24 2.95
CA ARG A 36 -6.93 -21.40 2.09
C ARG A 36 -8.18 -22.01 1.47
N GLU A 37 -9.26 -22.12 2.23
CA GLU A 37 -10.56 -22.56 1.72
C GLU A 37 -11.08 -21.61 0.64
N SER A 38 -11.03 -20.31 0.87
CA SER A 38 -11.50 -19.30 -0.09
C SER A 38 -10.71 -19.29 -1.41
N GLN A 39 -9.40 -19.61 -1.35
CA GLN A 39 -8.57 -19.75 -2.55
C GLN A 39 -9.01 -20.97 -3.41
N ALA A 40 -9.49 -22.02 -2.78
CA ALA A 40 -9.97 -23.23 -3.44
C ALA A 40 -11.46 -23.19 -3.83
N ASP A 41 -12.22 -22.20 -3.33
CA ASP A 41 -13.66 -22.05 -3.59
C ASP A 41 -13.94 -21.21 -4.84
N PRO A 42 -14.41 -21.81 -5.96
CA PRO A 42 -14.77 -21.05 -7.16
C PRO A 42 -15.87 -20.03 -6.93
N SER A 43 -16.76 -20.24 -5.94
CA SER A 43 -17.84 -19.30 -5.65
C SER A 43 -17.32 -18.01 -5.00
N PHE A 44 -16.30 -18.11 -4.13
CA PHE A 44 -15.62 -16.95 -3.56
C PHE A 44 -14.92 -16.14 -4.65
N GLN A 45 -14.17 -16.82 -5.53
CA GLN A 45 -13.45 -16.15 -6.61
C GLN A 45 -14.42 -15.45 -7.58
N ALA A 46 -15.51 -16.11 -7.96
CA ALA A 46 -16.51 -15.53 -8.85
C ALA A 46 -17.21 -14.31 -8.23
N GLU A 47 -17.53 -14.35 -6.93
CA GLU A 47 -18.12 -13.22 -6.21
C GLU A 47 -17.14 -12.05 -6.11
N LEU A 48 -15.88 -12.31 -5.77
CA LEU A 48 -14.84 -11.30 -5.71
C LEU A 48 -14.61 -10.65 -7.09
N ASP A 49 -14.50 -11.44 -8.15
CA ASP A 49 -14.32 -10.94 -9.52
C ASP A 49 -15.51 -10.09 -9.98
N GLN A 50 -16.73 -10.50 -9.63
CA GLN A 50 -17.93 -9.70 -9.91
C GLN A 50 -17.90 -8.36 -9.19
N LEU A 51 -17.54 -8.34 -7.91
CA LEU A 51 -17.44 -7.12 -7.11
C LEU A 51 -16.32 -6.21 -7.63
N LEU A 52 -15.15 -6.76 -7.95
CA LEU A 52 -14.05 -6.00 -8.55
C LEU A 52 -14.47 -5.36 -9.87
N LYS A 53 -15.20 -6.08 -10.71
CA LYS A 53 -15.69 -5.57 -12.01
C LYS A 53 -16.81 -4.55 -11.87
N GLN A 54 -17.87 -4.87 -11.10
CA GLN A 54 -19.11 -4.10 -11.12
C GLN A 54 -19.16 -3.00 -10.07
N TYR A 55 -18.46 -3.18 -8.94
CA TYR A 55 -18.47 -2.24 -7.83
C TYR A 55 -17.18 -1.40 -7.76
N VAL A 56 -16.01 -2.01 -7.91
CA VAL A 56 -14.74 -1.30 -7.91
C VAL A 56 -14.48 -0.59 -9.25
N GLY A 57 -15.01 -1.11 -10.35
CA GLY A 57 -14.84 -0.53 -11.68
C GLY A 57 -13.60 -1.03 -12.41
N ARG A 58 -13.09 -2.23 -12.03
CA ARG A 58 -11.96 -2.83 -12.76
C ARG A 58 -12.39 -3.34 -14.14
N GLU A 59 -11.49 -3.42 -15.10
CA GLU A 59 -10.03 -3.22 -14.97
C GLU A 59 -9.69 -1.74 -15.03
N THR A 60 -8.69 -1.33 -14.18
CA THR A 60 -8.14 0.02 -14.31
C THR A 60 -7.26 0.10 -15.56
N PRO A 61 -7.27 1.25 -16.28
CA PRO A 61 -6.47 1.38 -17.50
C PRO A 61 -4.97 1.34 -17.21
N LEU A 62 -4.21 0.80 -18.19
CA LEU A 62 -2.79 1.07 -18.34
C LEU A 62 -2.64 2.20 -19.35
N TYR A 63 -2.34 3.41 -18.87
CA TYR A 63 -2.30 4.63 -19.66
C TYR A 63 -0.87 4.98 -20.08
N TYR A 64 -0.63 5.11 -21.38
CA TYR A 64 0.65 5.64 -21.87
C TYR A 64 0.70 7.16 -21.64
N ALA A 65 1.53 7.58 -20.70
CA ALA A 65 1.73 8.99 -20.32
C ALA A 65 2.60 9.70 -21.36
N LYS A 66 2.00 9.99 -22.51
CA LYS A 66 2.69 10.52 -23.69
C LYS A 66 3.36 11.86 -23.44
N ASN A 67 2.65 12.76 -22.74
CA ASN A 67 3.19 14.09 -22.49
C ASN A 67 4.31 14.06 -21.44
N LEU A 68 4.17 13.25 -20.39
CA LEU A 68 5.23 13.05 -19.41
C LEU A 68 6.46 12.39 -20.05
N THR A 69 6.27 11.37 -20.87
CA THR A 69 7.35 10.72 -21.64
C THR A 69 8.08 11.73 -22.51
N LYS A 70 7.34 12.56 -23.25
CA LYS A 70 7.92 13.63 -24.09
C LYS A 70 8.66 14.69 -23.26
N TYR A 71 8.10 15.07 -22.11
CA TYR A 71 8.72 16.05 -21.22
C TYR A 71 10.05 15.54 -20.66
N VAL A 72 10.09 14.27 -20.26
CA VAL A 72 11.30 13.63 -19.69
C VAL A 72 12.36 13.38 -20.77
N GLY A 73 11.97 12.99 -21.98
CA GLY A 73 12.86 12.69 -23.11
C GLY A 73 13.64 11.37 -22.97
N GLY A 74 13.12 10.43 -22.18
CA GLY A 74 13.72 9.12 -21.91
C GLY A 74 12.77 7.94 -22.20
N ALA A 75 12.80 6.92 -21.35
CA ALA A 75 11.97 5.73 -21.47
C ALA A 75 10.47 6.04 -21.49
N LYS A 76 9.70 5.20 -22.18
CA LYS A 76 8.23 5.30 -22.25
C LYS A 76 7.64 5.01 -20.86
N ILE A 77 6.80 5.90 -20.36
CA ILE A 77 6.16 5.80 -19.04
C ILE A 77 4.70 5.43 -19.22
N PHE A 78 4.30 4.29 -18.63
CA PHE A 78 2.92 3.83 -18.57
C PHE A 78 2.45 3.92 -17.12
N LEU A 79 1.24 4.46 -16.90
CA LEU A 79 0.64 4.61 -15.58
C LEU A 79 -0.46 3.56 -15.40
N LYS A 80 -0.32 2.67 -14.42
CA LYS A 80 -1.42 1.79 -13.98
C LYS A 80 -2.33 2.60 -13.06
N ARG A 81 -3.53 2.93 -13.55
CA ARG A 81 -4.43 3.96 -13.05
C ARG A 81 -5.30 3.46 -11.87
N GLU A 82 -4.66 3.06 -10.75
CA GLU A 82 -5.40 2.65 -9.54
C GLU A 82 -6.14 3.83 -8.85
N ASP A 83 -5.83 5.05 -9.22
CA ASP A 83 -6.55 6.27 -8.83
C ASP A 83 -7.99 6.33 -9.38
N LEU A 84 -8.32 5.52 -10.38
CA LEU A 84 -9.65 5.43 -10.98
C LEU A 84 -10.56 4.37 -10.33
N ASN A 85 -10.05 3.58 -9.40
CA ASN A 85 -10.89 2.67 -8.63
C ASN A 85 -11.97 3.42 -7.83
N HIS A 86 -13.07 2.76 -7.54
CA HIS A 86 -14.00 3.20 -6.51
C HIS A 86 -13.22 3.48 -5.22
N THR A 87 -13.53 4.56 -4.51
CA THR A 87 -12.78 5.17 -3.40
C THR A 87 -11.53 5.97 -3.80
N GLY A 88 -11.04 5.86 -5.03
CA GLY A 88 -9.95 6.68 -5.57
C GLY A 88 -8.55 6.18 -5.29
N ALA A 89 -8.38 4.91 -4.90
CA ALA A 89 -7.07 4.30 -4.65
C ALA A 89 -7.13 2.76 -4.73
N HIS A 90 -5.95 2.11 -4.76
CA HIS A 90 -5.78 0.66 -4.77
C HIS A 90 -6.32 -0.06 -3.52
N LYS A 91 -6.50 0.64 -2.41
CA LYS A 91 -6.86 0.04 -1.12
C LYS A 91 -8.16 -0.76 -1.15
N ILE A 92 -9.10 -0.40 -2.01
CA ILE A 92 -10.39 -1.08 -2.14
C ILE A 92 -10.23 -2.55 -2.59
N ASN A 93 -9.22 -2.88 -3.39
CA ASN A 93 -8.99 -4.25 -3.85
C ASN A 93 -8.81 -5.20 -2.67
N ASN A 94 -7.92 -4.83 -1.76
CA ASN A 94 -7.62 -5.60 -0.56
C ASN A 94 -8.76 -5.54 0.47
N ALA A 95 -9.27 -4.35 0.76
CA ALA A 95 -10.34 -4.18 1.76
C ALA A 95 -11.57 -5.00 1.39
N LEU A 96 -11.98 -4.98 0.13
CA LEU A 96 -13.13 -5.73 -0.36
C LEU A 96 -12.90 -7.24 -0.24
N GLY A 97 -11.72 -7.74 -0.64
CA GLY A 97 -11.37 -9.16 -0.51
C GLY A 97 -11.36 -9.65 0.94
N GLN A 98 -10.75 -8.88 1.84
CA GLN A 98 -10.73 -9.24 3.27
C GLN A 98 -12.12 -9.13 3.93
N VAL A 99 -12.94 -8.12 3.59
CA VAL A 99 -14.29 -8.01 4.14
C VAL A 99 -15.18 -9.15 3.64
N LEU A 100 -15.09 -9.52 2.35
CA LEU A 100 -15.79 -10.69 1.81
C LEU A 100 -15.37 -11.97 2.56
N LEU A 101 -14.06 -12.14 2.81
CA LEU A 101 -13.56 -13.28 3.59
C LEU A 101 -14.12 -13.29 5.02
N ALA A 102 -14.07 -12.16 5.73
CA ALA A 102 -14.63 -12.01 7.07
C ALA A 102 -16.13 -12.31 7.10
N HIS A 103 -16.87 -11.85 6.10
CA HIS A 103 -18.30 -12.12 5.95
C HIS A 103 -18.58 -13.63 5.78
N ARG A 104 -17.78 -14.33 4.92
CA ARG A 104 -17.86 -15.78 4.75
C ARG A 104 -17.47 -16.56 6.02
N MET A 105 -16.57 -16.03 6.84
CA MET A 105 -16.24 -16.57 8.17
C MET A 105 -17.35 -16.33 9.22
N GLY A 106 -18.43 -15.61 8.87
CA GLY A 106 -19.54 -15.30 9.77
C GLY A 106 -19.24 -14.19 10.78
N LYS A 107 -18.15 -13.44 10.63
CA LYS A 107 -17.84 -12.30 11.49
C LYS A 107 -18.89 -11.19 11.31
N LYS A 108 -19.22 -10.50 12.38
CA LYS A 108 -20.24 -9.43 12.38
C LYS A 108 -19.64 -8.04 12.44
N LYS A 109 -18.42 -7.93 12.95
CA LYS A 109 -17.73 -6.67 13.16
C LYS A 109 -16.37 -6.71 12.49
N ILE A 110 -15.97 -5.60 11.94
CA ILE A 110 -14.64 -5.40 11.42
C ILE A 110 -14.00 -4.16 12.05
N ILE A 111 -12.69 -4.25 12.21
CA ILE A 111 -11.85 -3.14 12.63
C ILE A 111 -10.72 -2.96 11.63
N ALA A 112 -10.22 -1.74 11.52
CA ALA A 112 -9.05 -1.44 10.72
C ALA A 112 -8.29 -0.26 11.32
N GLU A 113 -7.03 -0.13 10.93
CA GLU A 113 -6.21 1.05 11.14
C GLU A 113 -6.20 1.94 9.90
N THR A 114 -5.87 3.22 10.06
CA THR A 114 -5.59 4.09 8.91
C THR A 114 -4.70 5.27 9.30
N GLY A 115 -3.84 5.73 8.36
CA GLY A 115 -3.08 6.97 8.47
C GLY A 115 -3.69 8.04 7.55
N ALA A 116 -3.40 8.00 6.24
CA ALA A 116 -3.97 8.93 5.26
C ALA A 116 -5.51 8.82 5.08
N GLY A 117 -6.17 7.85 5.73
CA GLY A 117 -7.61 7.64 5.65
C GLY A 117 -8.05 6.75 4.49
N GLN A 118 -7.23 6.48 3.50
CA GLN A 118 -7.64 5.72 2.30
C GLN A 118 -8.00 4.26 2.60
N HIS A 119 -7.26 3.60 3.50
CA HIS A 119 -7.62 2.26 3.94
C HIS A 119 -8.91 2.27 4.76
N GLY A 120 -9.06 3.23 5.66
CA GLY A 120 -10.27 3.42 6.46
C GLY A 120 -11.51 3.64 5.58
N VAL A 121 -11.42 4.52 4.59
CA VAL A 121 -12.52 4.74 3.62
C VAL A 121 -12.83 3.47 2.84
N ALA A 122 -11.82 2.74 2.34
CA ALA A 122 -12.03 1.49 1.62
C ALA A 122 -12.68 0.41 2.50
N THR A 123 -12.25 0.28 3.75
CA THR A 123 -12.82 -0.66 4.71
C THR A 123 -14.25 -0.29 5.08
N ALA A 124 -14.52 0.99 5.39
CA ALA A 124 -15.88 1.47 5.68
C ALA A 124 -16.81 1.26 4.48
N THR A 125 -16.32 1.47 3.24
CA THR A 125 -17.07 1.22 2.00
C THR A 125 -17.45 -0.25 1.86
N ALA A 126 -16.49 -1.16 2.05
CA ALA A 126 -16.75 -2.60 2.00
C ALA A 126 -17.66 -3.05 3.16
N ALA A 127 -17.47 -2.53 4.37
CA ALA A 127 -18.32 -2.82 5.52
C ALA A 127 -19.79 -2.44 5.27
N ALA A 128 -20.03 -1.25 4.72
CA ALA A 128 -21.37 -0.79 4.35
C ALA A 128 -22.01 -1.71 3.31
N LEU A 129 -21.25 -2.19 2.33
CA LEU A 129 -21.75 -3.11 1.28
C LEU A 129 -22.21 -4.45 1.87
N PHE A 130 -21.54 -4.95 2.92
CA PHE A 130 -21.83 -6.24 3.55
C PHE A 130 -22.63 -6.12 4.86
N ASP A 131 -23.16 -4.93 5.18
CA ASP A 131 -23.92 -4.68 6.40
C ASP A 131 -23.20 -5.12 7.69
N MET A 132 -21.90 -4.79 7.79
CA MET A 132 -21.06 -5.12 8.94
C MET A 132 -20.76 -3.88 9.80
N GLU A 133 -20.76 -4.04 11.12
CA GLU A 133 -20.28 -2.99 12.01
C GLU A 133 -18.78 -2.71 11.76
N CYS A 134 -18.41 -1.43 11.65
CA CYS A 134 -17.04 -1.03 11.32
C CYS A 134 -16.50 0.00 12.30
N THR A 135 -15.32 -0.27 12.88
CA THR A 135 -14.58 0.71 13.69
C THR A 135 -13.19 0.92 13.10
N ILE A 136 -12.84 2.17 12.80
CA ILE A 136 -11.56 2.56 12.22
C ILE A 136 -10.72 3.28 13.28
N TYR A 137 -9.53 2.76 13.58
CA TYR A 137 -8.55 3.39 14.46
C TYR A 137 -7.66 4.33 13.66
N MET A 138 -7.54 5.57 14.10
CA MET A 138 -6.75 6.59 13.42
C MET A 138 -6.05 7.48 14.44
N GLY A 139 -4.76 7.76 14.24
CA GLY A 139 -4.01 8.65 15.12
C GLY A 139 -4.60 10.06 15.15
N GLU A 140 -4.59 10.72 16.31
CA GLU A 140 -5.19 12.05 16.47
C GLU A 140 -4.60 13.08 15.52
N GLU A 141 -3.30 13.01 15.24
CA GLU A 141 -2.64 13.91 14.27
C GLU A 141 -3.13 13.63 12.84
N ASP A 142 -3.32 12.36 12.49
CA ASP A 142 -3.85 11.96 11.19
C ASP A 142 -5.32 12.35 11.03
N VAL A 143 -6.13 12.24 12.09
CA VAL A 143 -7.53 12.73 12.11
C VAL A 143 -7.60 14.20 11.74
N LYS A 144 -6.69 15.03 12.27
CA LYS A 144 -6.63 16.47 11.97
C LYS A 144 -6.19 16.71 10.52
N ARG A 145 -5.12 16.02 10.07
CA ARG A 145 -4.57 16.17 8.71
C ARG A 145 -5.54 15.71 7.61
N GLN A 146 -6.39 14.73 7.91
CA GLN A 146 -7.23 14.02 6.94
C GLN A 146 -8.73 14.08 7.28
N ALA A 147 -9.21 15.21 7.79
CA ALA A 147 -10.59 15.40 8.24
C ALA A 147 -11.66 15.04 7.17
N LEU A 148 -11.37 15.27 5.89
CA LEU A 148 -12.27 14.89 4.79
C LEU A 148 -12.48 13.38 4.71
N ASN A 149 -11.41 12.59 4.90
CA ASN A 149 -11.53 11.13 4.91
C ASN A 149 -12.21 10.63 6.19
N VAL A 150 -12.00 11.28 7.32
CA VAL A 150 -12.76 10.99 8.56
C VAL A 150 -14.26 11.15 8.31
N PHE A 151 -14.68 12.27 7.76
CA PHE A 151 -16.09 12.50 7.42
C PHE A 151 -16.63 11.47 6.41
N ARG A 152 -15.84 11.05 5.41
CA ARG A 152 -16.25 9.98 4.48
C ARG A 152 -16.49 8.65 5.21
N MET A 153 -15.61 8.26 6.13
CA MET A 153 -15.78 7.03 6.93
C MET A 153 -17.05 7.07 7.77
N GLU A 154 -17.31 8.20 8.44
CA GLU A 154 -18.53 8.41 9.23
C GLU A 154 -19.81 8.41 8.37
N LEU A 155 -19.77 9.02 7.19
CA LEU A 155 -20.88 9.01 6.23
C LEU A 155 -21.19 7.59 5.74
N LEU A 156 -20.18 6.72 5.65
CA LEU A 156 -20.32 5.31 5.30
C LEU A 156 -20.77 4.43 6.48
N GLY A 157 -21.03 5.03 7.64
CA GLY A 157 -21.52 4.33 8.83
C GLY A 157 -20.44 3.77 9.74
N ALA A 158 -19.15 3.98 9.44
CA ALA A 158 -18.07 3.55 10.33
C ALA A 158 -17.89 4.49 11.51
N LYS A 159 -17.50 3.94 12.67
CA LYS A 159 -17.03 4.71 13.81
C LYS A 159 -15.54 4.97 13.68
N VAL A 160 -15.12 6.24 13.69
CA VAL A 160 -13.70 6.59 13.76
C VAL A 160 -13.29 6.77 15.22
N GLN A 161 -12.32 5.96 15.64
CA GLN A 161 -11.76 5.99 16.99
C GLN A 161 -10.40 6.70 16.95
N SER A 162 -10.35 7.92 17.46
CA SER A 162 -9.09 8.69 17.59
C SER A 162 -8.17 8.03 18.62
N VAL A 163 -6.89 7.86 18.26
CA VAL A 163 -5.84 7.29 19.10
C VAL A 163 -4.92 8.41 19.55
N THR A 164 -4.87 8.61 20.88
CA THR A 164 -4.13 9.71 21.52
C THR A 164 -2.82 9.26 22.17
N ASP A 165 -2.52 7.96 22.15
CA ASP A 165 -1.28 7.38 22.67
C ASP A 165 -0.11 7.54 21.70
N GLY A 166 1.11 7.54 22.23
CA GLY A 166 2.35 7.54 21.44
C GLY A 166 2.54 8.79 20.57
N SER A 167 3.02 8.60 19.35
CA SER A 167 3.18 9.65 18.33
C SER A 167 1.88 10.09 17.66
N ARG A 168 0.78 9.42 17.96
CA ARG A 168 -0.58 9.71 17.47
C ARG A 168 -0.74 9.66 15.95
N VAL A 169 0.04 8.76 15.31
CA VAL A 169 0.03 8.50 13.86
C VAL A 169 -0.25 7.02 13.57
N LEU A 170 -0.11 6.60 12.31
CA LEU A 170 -0.45 5.26 11.82
C LEU A 170 0.08 4.11 12.69
N LYS A 171 1.34 4.16 13.18
CA LYS A 171 1.90 3.10 14.04
C LYS A 171 1.04 2.85 15.29
N ASP A 172 0.59 3.90 15.94
CA ASP A 172 -0.21 3.79 17.15
C ASP A 172 -1.65 3.40 16.87
N ALA A 173 -2.18 3.76 15.71
CA ALA A 173 -3.46 3.25 15.21
C ALA A 173 -3.41 1.73 15.02
N VAL A 174 -2.33 1.17 14.44
CA VAL A 174 -2.12 -0.29 14.34
C VAL A 174 -2.07 -0.94 15.72
N ASN A 175 -1.33 -0.35 16.67
CA ASN A 175 -1.27 -0.85 18.05
C ASN A 175 -2.65 -0.92 18.70
N ALA A 176 -3.46 0.13 18.53
CA ALA A 176 -4.81 0.19 19.09
C ALA A 176 -5.76 -0.83 18.45
N ALA A 177 -5.69 -0.98 17.11
CA ALA A 177 -6.48 -1.97 16.39
C ALA A 177 -6.12 -3.41 16.79
N LEU A 178 -4.83 -3.74 16.92
CA LEU A 178 -4.38 -5.06 17.40
C LEU A 178 -4.87 -5.34 18.83
N ARG A 179 -4.77 -4.38 19.75
CA ARG A 179 -5.32 -4.54 21.13
C ARG A 179 -6.83 -4.78 21.12
N ALA A 180 -7.56 -4.04 20.28
CA ALA A 180 -9.00 -4.23 20.14
C ALA A 180 -9.35 -5.58 19.55
N TRP A 181 -8.57 -6.07 18.59
CA TRP A 181 -8.77 -7.40 18.01
C TRP A 181 -8.56 -8.52 19.05
N VAL A 182 -7.46 -8.47 19.81
CA VAL A 182 -7.20 -9.43 20.91
C VAL A 182 -8.37 -9.49 21.90
N ALA A 183 -9.00 -8.36 22.19
CA ALA A 183 -10.11 -8.27 23.14
C ALA A 183 -11.46 -8.79 22.59
N ASN A 184 -11.61 -8.95 21.25
CA ASN A 184 -12.90 -9.21 20.61
C ASN A 184 -12.80 -10.23 19.47
N VAL A 185 -11.89 -11.21 19.54
CA VAL A 185 -11.59 -12.16 18.45
C VAL A 185 -12.78 -13.01 17.99
N GLU A 186 -13.78 -13.23 18.85
CA GLU A 186 -14.89 -14.14 18.55
C GLU A 186 -15.77 -13.63 17.40
N ASP A 187 -16.15 -12.36 17.43
CA ASP A 187 -17.11 -11.77 16.48
C ASP A 187 -16.51 -10.69 15.58
N THR A 188 -15.27 -10.28 15.85
CA THR A 188 -14.58 -9.18 15.19
C THR A 188 -13.41 -9.66 14.36
N HIS A 189 -13.30 -9.15 13.13
CA HIS A 189 -12.16 -9.41 12.25
C HIS A 189 -11.37 -8.12 11.99
N TYR A 190 -10.04 -8.26 11.95
CA TYR A 190 -9.15 -7.15 11.64
C TYR A 190 -8.83 -7.12 10.14
N ILE A 191 -9.16 -6.01 9.47
CA ILE A 191 -8.87 -5.78 8.05
C ILE A 191 -7.52 -5.06 7.97
N MET A 192 -6.46 -5.79 7.68
CA MET A 192 -5.12 -5.24 7.58
C MET A 192 -4.95 -4.37 6.33
N GLY A 193 -4.46 -3.13 6.53
CA GLY A 193 -4.38 -2.11 5.46
C GLY A 193 -3.24 -2.27 4.49
N SER A 194 -2.23 -3.09 4.80
CA SER A 194 -1.08 -3.29 3.93
C SER A 194 -0.49 -4.69 4.05
N ALA A 195 0.53 -5.00 3.23
CA ALA A 195 1.17 -6.32 3.17
C ALA A 195 2.14 -6.53 4.35
N LEU A 196 1.67 -6.31 5.57
CA LEU A 196 2.39 -6.42 6.83
C LEU A 196 1.56 -7.19 7.87
N GLY A 197 2.05 -7.28 9.10
CA GLY A 197 1.36 -8.02 10.16
C GLY A 197 1.75 -9.50 10.18
N PRO A 198 1.17 -10.28 11.12
CA PRO A 198 1.46 -11.69 11.24
C PRO A 198 0.92 -12.45 10.03
N HIS A 199 1.61 -13.53 9.63
CA HIS A 199 1.04 -14.43 8.62
C HIS A 199 -0.34 -14.93 9.10
N PRO A 200 -1.39 -14.95 8.20
CA PRO A 200 -1.33 -14.89 6.74
C PRO A 200 -1.55 -13.49 6.13
N PHE A 201 -1.65 -12.40 6.91
CA PHE A 201 -1.99 -11.08 6.37
C PHE A 201 -1.10 -10.61 5.21
N PRO A 202 0.26 -10.73 5.26
CA PRO A 202 1.08 -10.29 4.14
C PRO A 202 0.73 -11.01 2.83
N GLU A 203 0.44 -12.31 2.89
CA GLU A 203 0.04 -13.11 1.74
C GLU A 203 -1.35 -12.75 1.23
N ILE A 204 -2.33 -12.60 2.12
CA ILE A 204 -3.71 -12.20 1.79
C ILE A 204 -3.70 -10.86 1.07
N VAL A 205 -3.01 -9.86 1.62
CA VAL A 205 -2.94 -8.52 1.02
C VAL A 205 -2.24 -8.55 -0.33
N ARG A 206 -1.11 -9.27 -0.45
CA ARG A 206 -0.43 -9.49 -1.72
C ARG A 206 -1.37 -10.04 -2.78
N ASP A 207 -2.06 -11.11 -2.46
CA ASP A 207 -2.87 -11.84 -3.42
C ASP A 207 -4.08 -11.01 -3.90
N PHE A 208 -4.77 -10.31 -2.99
CA PHE A 208 -5.85 -9.40 -3.38
C PHE A 208 -5.36 -8.17 -4.15
N GLN A 209 -4.16 -7.68 -3.86
CA GLN A 209 -3.57 -6.56 -4.61
C GLN A 209 -2.92 -7.00 -5.93
N SER A 210 -2.61 -8.28 -6.11
CA SER A 210 -1.92 -8.78 -7.32
C SER A 210 -2.72 -8.60 -8.62
N VAL A 211 -4.01 -8.29 -8.51
CA VAL A 211 -4.83 -7.86 -9.65
C VAL A 211 -4.22 -6.67 -10.39
N ILE A 212 -3.52 -5.77 -9.69
CA ILE A 212 -2.81 -4.61 -10.26
C ILE A 212 -1.79 -5.08 -11.29
N GLY A 213 -0.88 -5.95 -10.89
CA GLY A 213 0.21 -6.43 -11.76
C GLY A 213 -0.26 -7.42 -12.82
N ARG A 214 -1.26 -8.29 -12.50
CA ARG A 214 -1.84 -9.20 -13.50
C ARG A 214 -2.45 -8.43 -14.68
N GLU A 215 -3.27 -7.42 -14.39
CA GLU A 215 -3.85 -6.55 -15.41
C GLU A 215 -2.77 -5.75 -16.15
N ALA A 216 -1.85 -5.12 -15.41
CA ALA A 216 -0.79 -4.31 -16.00
C ALA A 216 0.09 -5.10 -16.98
N LYS A 217 0.46 -6.34 -16.60
CA LYS A 217 1.28 -7.24 -17.43
C LYS A 217 0.56 -7.59 -18.75
N ARG A 218 -0.71 -7.98 -18.66
CA ARG A 218 -1.53 -8.30 -19.82
C ARG A 218 -1.77 -7.05 -20.70
N GLN A 219 -2.20 -5.96 -20.12
CA GLN A 219 -2.48 -4.71 -20.83
C GLN A 219 -1.22 -4.14 -21.53
N PHE A 220 -0.06 -4.28 -20.89
CA PHE A 220 1.19 -3.85 -21.50
C PHE A 220 1.56 -4.72 -22.72
N ALA A 221 1.44 -6.04 -22.58
CA ALA A 221 1.67 -6.97 -23.69
C ALA A 221 0.72 -6.70 -24.88
N GLU A 222 -0.57 -6.45 -24.62
CA GLU A 222 -1.56 -6.08 -25.64
C GLU A 222 -1.20 -4.79 -26.38
N GLN A 223 -0.62 -3.80 -25.69
CA GLN A 223 -0.21 -2.51 -26.27
C GLN A 223 1.16 -2.52 -26.92
N ASN A 224 1.98 -3.56 -26.71
CA ASN A 224 3.39 -3.63 -27.12
C ASN A 224 3.76 -5.00 -27.72
N ASP A 225 2.93 -5.53 -28.61
CA ASP A 225 3.20 -6.73 -29.45
C ASP A 225 3.65 -7.96 -28.63
N GLY A 226 3.10 -8.16 -27.45
CA GLY A 226 3.42 -9.28 -26.56
C GLY A 226 4.67 -9.08 -25.68
N ALA A 227 5.30 -7.90 -25.73
CA ALA A 227 6.50 -7.61 -24.92
C ALA A 227 6.19 -7.44 -23.44
N LEU A 228 7.23 -7.59 -22.59
CA LEU A 228 7.23 -7.17 -21.19
C LEU A 228 7.85 -5.76 -21.06
N PRO A 229 7.50 -4.99 -20.02
CA PRO A 229 8.18 -3.75 -19.72
C PRO A 229 9.61 -4.02 -19.25
N ASP A 230 10.53 -3.06 -19.43
CA ASP A 230 11.88 -3.16 -18.88
C ASP A 230 11.91 -2.95 -17.35
N ALA A 231 10.94 -2.18 -16.82
CA ALA A 231 10.83 -1.95 -15.39
C ALA A 231 9.38 -1.81 -14.92
N VAL A 232 9.14 -2.15 -13.64
CA VAL A 232 7.93 -1.81 -12.90
C VAL A 232 8.31 -1.01 -11.65
N LEU A 233 7.51 0.00 -11.31
CA LEU A 233 7.83 0.96 -10.26
C LEU A 233 6.58 1.32 -9.45
N ALA A 234 6.73 1.37 -8.13
CA ALA A 234 5.69 1.80 -7.22
C ALA A 234 6.28 2.54 -6.01
N PHE A 235 5.50 3.38 -5.34
CA PHE A 235 5.93 3.88 -4.04
C PHE A 235 5.87 2.76 -2.98
N VAL A 236 6.65 2.90 -1.93
CA VAL A 236 6.67 1.95 -0.83
C VAL A 236 6.60 2.70 0.51
N GLY A 237 5.43 2.57 1.18
CA GLY A 237 5.32 2.75 2.63
C GLY A 237 5.38 1.36 3.26
N CYS A 238 4.22 0.83 3.71
CA CYS A 238 4.16 -0.60 4.10
C CYS A 238 4.14 -1.57 2.90
N GLY A 239 3.94 -1.09 1.67
CA GLY A 239 4.22 -1.80 0.42
C GLY A 239 3.04 -2.47 -0.30
N SER A 240 1.76 -2.20 0.06
CA SER A 240 0.62 -2.92 -0.55
C SER A 240 0.46 -2.72 -2.06
N ASN A 241 0.58 -1.48 -2.58
CA ASN A 241 0.51 -1.23 -4.01
C ASN A 241 1.72 -1.81 -4.76
N ALA A 242 2.89 -1.73 -4.14
CA ALA A 242 4.12 -2.22 -4.72
C ALA A 242 4.12 -3.74 -4.84
N ILE A 243 3.74 -4.47 -3.79
CA ILE A 243 3.66 -5.93 -3.86
C ILE A 243 2.59 -6.38 -4.86
N GLY A 244 1.47 -5.65 -4.94
CA GLY A 244 0.41 -5.91 -5.92
C GLY A 244 0.88 -5.78 -7.36
N LEU A 245 1.74 -4.78 -7.65
CA LEU A 245 2.36 -4.65 -8.97
C LEU A 245 3.49 -5.66 -9.17
N PHE A 246 4.37 -5.87 -8.17
CA PHE A 246 5.61 -6.65 -8.31
C PHE A 246 5.37 -8.15 -8.39
N TYR A 247 4.45 -8.68 -7.58
CA TYR A 247 4.26 -10.13 -7.45
C TYR A 247 4.02 -10.84 -8.79
N PRO A 248 3.16 -10.37 -9.71
CA PRO A 248 2.98 -10.99 -11.02
C PRO A 248 4.21 -10.93 -11.96
N PHE A 249 5.21 -10.11 -11.63
CA PHE A 249 6.47 -9.99 -12.35
C PHE A 249 7.66 -10.64 -11.64
N VAL A 250 7.44 -11.28 -10.49
CA VAL A 250 8.54 -11.79 -9.66
C VAL A 250 9.44 -12.79 -10.39
N GLU A 251 8.86 -13.60 -11.28
CA GLU A 251 9.57 -14.60 -12.08
C GLU A 251 10.14 -14.03 -13.39
N ASP A 252 9.69 -12.87 -13.82
CA ASP A 252 10.20 -12.21 -15.03
C ASP A 252 11.52 -11.47 -14.71
N THR A 253 12.61 -12.20 -14.64
CA THR A 253 13.92 -11.67 -14.19
C THR A 253 14.49 -10.58 -15.10
N THR A 254 13.97 -10.42 -16.31
CA THR A 254 14.31 -9.34 -17.24
C THR A 254 13.62 -8.02 -16.91
N VAL A 255 12.56 -8.06 -16.08
CA VAL A 255 11.83 -6.88 -15.62
C VAL A 255 12.44 -6.40 -14.30
N ALA A 256 13.04 -5.21 -14.30
CA ALA A 256 13.55 -4.59 -13.09
C ALA A 256 12.38 -4.10 -12.20
N MET A 257 12.53 -4.21 -10.87
CA MET A 257 11.52 -3.75 -9.90
C MET A 257 12.09 -2.64 -9.04
N TYR A 258 11.40 -1.51 -8.96
CA TYR A 258 11.84 -0.36 -8.17
C TYR A 258 10.76 0.09 -7.18
N GLY A 259 11.13 0.23 -5.91
CA GLY A 259 10.29 0.78 -4.85
C GLY A 259 10.81 2.17 -4.43
N ALA A 260 9.97 3.19 -4.51
CA ALA A 260 10.30 4.53 -4.05
C ALA A 260 9.87 4.70 -2.58
N GLU A 261 10.84 4.84 -1.67
CA GLU A 261 10.64 5.08 -0.24
C GLU A 261 10.56 6.58 0.07
N ALA A 262 9.84 6.96 1.13
CA ALA A 262 9.77 8.35 1.59
C ALA A 262 11.05 8.72 2.35
N ALA A 263 11.89 9.55 1.75
CA ALA A 263 13.07 10.11 2.38
C ALA A 263 12.80 11.39 3.20
N GLY A 264 11.56 11.86 3.28
CA GLY A 264 11.19 13.03 4.06
C GLY A 264 12.07 14.24 3.75
N LEU A 265 12.74 14.75 4.77
CA LEU A 265 13.71 15.84 4.63
C LEU A 265 15.13 15.38 4.26
N GLY A 266 15.30 14.08 4.01
CA GLY A 266 16.57 13.44 3.64
C GLY A 266 16.93 12.30 4.57
N VAL A 267 17.48 11.22 4.01
CA VAL A 267 17.82 9.98 4.76
C VAL A 267 18.96 10.14 5.79
N ASP A 268 19.68 11.23 5.76
CA ASP A 268 20.72 11.57 6.73
C ASP A 268 20.18 12.48 7.86
N THR A 269 18.88 12.73 7.90
CA THR A 269 18.16 13.40 8.99
C THR A 269 17.37 12.36 9.81
N ASP A 270 16.81 12.78 10.94
CA ASP A 270 15.89 11.95 11.74
C ASP A 270 14.45 12.02 11.20
N GLN A 271 14.22 12.71 10.08
CA GLN A 271 12.89 12.96 9.51
C GLN A 271 12.73 12.27 8.16
N HIS A 272 12.60 10.96 8.18
CA HIS A 272 12.34 10.12 7.00
C HIS A 272 11.57 8.83 7.38
N ALA A 273 11.06 8.12 6.37
CA ALA A 273 10.42 6.82 6.49
C ALA A 273 11.05 5.76 5.56
N ALA A 274 12.33 5.96 5.16
CA ALA A 274 13.05 5.08 4.24
C ALA A 274 13.57 3.84 4.97
N THR A 275 12.68 2.89 5.22
CA THR A 275 12.92 1.71 6.08
C THR A 275 13.92 0.72 5.49
N LEU A 276 13.89 0.44 4.17
CA LEU A 276 14.87 -0.47 3.55
C LEU A 276 16.23 0.19 3.33
N THR A 277 16.26 1.52 3.20
CA THR A 277 17.51 2.29 3.08
C THR A 277 18.27 2.41 4.42
N LYS A 278 17.55 2.61 5.54
CA LYS A 278 18.16 2.96 6.86
C LYS A 278 17.79 2.02 8.00
N GLY A 279 16.75 1.19 7.84
CA GLY A 279 16.29 0.26 8.86
C GLY A 279 17.14 -1.00 8.94
N ARG A 280 16.74 -1.89 9.82
CA ARG A 280 17.35 -3.21 10.05
C ARG A 280 16.28 -4.19 10.52
N PRO A 281 16.52 -5.52 10.42
CA PRO A 281 15.56 -6.53 10.84
C PRO A 281 15.12 -6.37 12.30
N GLY A 282 13.81 -6.39 12.53
CA GLY A 282 13.19 -6.34 13.85
C GLY A 282 11.75 -6.84 13.79
N VAL A 283 11.16 -7.14 14.93
CA VAL A 283 9.76 -7.56 15.03
C VAL A 283 8.89 -6.35 15.31
N LEU A 284 7.92 -6.12 14.42
CA LEU A 284 6.92 -5.08 14.59
C LEU A 284 5.55 -5.61 14.13
N HIS A 285 4.50 -5.33 14.91
CA HIS A 285 3.11 -5.69 14.60
C HIS A 285 2.92 -7.15 14.16
N GLY A 286 3.67 -8.07 14.77
CA GLY A 286 3.47 -9.51 14.59
C GLY A 286 4.28 -10.18 13.49
N ALA A 287 5.22 -9.48 12.84
CA ALA A 287 6.11 -10.06 11.84
C ALA A 287 7.56 -9.56 11.99
N LEU A 288 8.52 -10.40 11.60
CA LEU A 288 9.91 -9.99 11.40
C LEU A 288 10.03 -9.28 10.04
N MET A 289 10.51 -8.06 10.03
CA MET A 289 10.65 -7.19 8.85
C MET A 289 11.79 -6.20 9.05
N ASP A 290 12.16 -5.43 8.03
CA ASP A 290 13.01 -4.26 8.28
C ASP A 290 12.20 -3.16 8.96
N VAL A 291 12.79 -2.53 9.98
CA VAL A 291 12.17 -1.46 10.77
C VAL A 291 13.17 -0.35 11.07
N LEU A 292 12.67 0.88 11.14
CA LEU A 292 13.44 2.01 11.67
C LEU A 292 13.53 1.86 13.18
N GLN A 293 14.74 1.61 13.68
CA GLN A 293 14.99 1.38 15.11
C GLN A 293 16.39 1.86 15.51
N ASP A 294 16.52 2.26 16.76
CA ASP A 294 17.81 2.65 17.35
C ASP A 294 18.69 1.44 17.68
N VAL A 295 19.88 1.68 18.23
CA VAL A 295 20.84 0.61 18.59
C VAL A 295 20.32 -0.33 19.68
N HIS A 296 19.31 0.08 20.43
CA HIS A 296 18.68 -0.71 21.49
C HIS A 296 17.41 -1.44 21.02
N GLY A 297 17.03 -1.29 19.74
CA GLY A 297 15.83 -1.91 19.18
C GLY A 297 14.54 -1.12 19.42
N GLN A 298 14.63 0.13 19.91
CA GLN A 298 13.46 0.99 20.04
C GLN A 298 13.04 1.53 18.67
N ILE A 299 11.77 1.47 18.37
CA ILE A 299 11.23 1.95 17.10
C ILE A 299 11.35 3.47 17.04
N LEU A 300 12.00 3.96 16.00
CA LEU A 300 12.10 5.39 15.71
C LEU A 300 10.80 5.90 15.08
N GLU A 301 10.52 7.18 15.29
CA GLU A 301 9.41 7.84 14.60
C GLU A 301 9.74 7.96 13.10
N ALA A 302 8.79 7.60 12.26
CA ALA A 302 8.88 7.84 10.84
C ALA A 302 8.34 9.23 10.52
N PHE A 303 8.79 9.80 9.40
CA PHE A 303 8.33 11.12 8.94
C PHE A 303 8.18 11.13 7.42
N SER A 304 7.06 11.67 6.94
CA SER A 304 6.80 12.00 5.54
C SER A 304 5.76 13.11 5.45
N ILE A 305 5.82 13.93 4.40
CA ILE A 305 4.74 14.82 4.04
C ILE A 305 3.42 14.07 3.78
N SER A 306 3.51 12.82 3.39
CA SER A 306 2.37 11.94 3.16
C SER A 306 2.06 11.10 4.40
N ALA A 307 0.89 11.32 5.01
CA ALA A 307 0.42 10.54 6.17
C ALA A 307 0.31 9.02 5.90
N GLY A 308 0.18 8.61 4.64
CA GLY A 308 0.17 7.20 4.23
C GLY A 308 1.55 6.53 4.22
N LEU A 309 2.63 7.30 4.38
CA LEU A 309 4.01 6.84 4.41
C LEU A 309 4.68 6.97 5.79
N ASP A 310 4.00 7.56 6.76
CA ASP A 310 4.45 7.75 8.14
C ASP A 310 4.42 6.43 8.93
N TYR A 311 5.23 5.44 8.53
CA TYR A 311 5.29 4.14 9.19
C TYR A 311 6.73 3.61 9.22
N PRO A 312 7.22 3.13 10.38
CA PRO A 312 8.62 2.77 10.58
C PRO A 312 8.97 1.33 10.17
N GLY A 313 8.12 0.64 9.42
CA GLY A 313 8.32 -0.74 8.99
C GLY A 313 7.87 -0.97 7.55
N ILE A 314 8.12 -2.17 7.05
CA ILE A 314 7.74 -2.56 5.69
C ILE A 314 7.24 -4.00 5.65
N GLY A 315 6.45 -4.36 4.63
CA GLY A 315 6.02 -5.73 4.44
C GLY A 315 7.18 -6.72 4.34
N PRO A 316 7.10 -7.89 5.00
CA PRO A 316 8.22 -8.84 5.08
C PRO A 316 8.66 -9.37 3.70
N GLU A 317 7.77 -9.44 2.73
CA GLU A 317 8.12 -9.86 1.37
C GLU A 317 8.98 -8.81 0.65
N HIS A 318 8.80 -7.51 0.96
CA HIS A 318 9.69 -6.44 0.47
C HIS A 318 11.07 -6.53 1.11
N SER A 319 11.18 -6.80 2.42
CA SER A 319 12.45 -7.08 3.08
C SER A 319 13.17 -8.26 2.41
N TYR A 320 12.44 -9.31 2.09
CA TYR A 320 12.97 -10.45 1.36
C TYR A 320 13.43 -10.08 -0.05
N PHE A 321 12.63 -9.33 -0.83
CA PHE A 321 13.05 -8.87 -2.16
C PHE A 321 14.30 -8.00 -2.13
N HIS A 322 14.45 -7.17 -1.10
CA HIS A 322 15.65 -6.37 -0.87
C HIS A 322 16.86 -7.27 -0.58
N GLU A 323 16.72 -8.23 0.34
CA GLU A 323 17.80 -9.16 0.73
C GLU A 323 18.32 -9.97 -0.47
N ILE A 324 17.40 -10.54 -1.27
CA ILE A 324 17.77 -11.33 -2.46
C ILE A 324 18.04 -10.47 -3.71
N LYS A 325 18.00 -9.15 -3.59
CA LYS A 325 18.20 -8.17 -4.68
C LYS A 325 17.25 -8.36 -5.87
N ARG A 326 16.02 -8.84 -5.62
CA ARG A 326 15.01 -8.93 -6.66
C ARG A 326 14.39 -7.57 -6.98
N ALA A 327 14.27 -6.70 -5.99
CA ALA A 327 13.83 -5.31 -6.15
C ALA A 327 14.88 -4.35 -5.58
N THR A 328 14.96 -3.17 -6.19
CA THR A 328 15.78 -2.04 -5.72
C THR A 328 14.89 -1.00 -5.07
N TYR A 329 15.25 -0.56 -3.88
CA TYR A 329 14.50 0.47 -3.16
C TYR A 329 15.33 1.76 -3.12
N VAL A 330 14.65 2.87 -3.38
CA VAL A 330 15.31 4.17 -3.56
C VAL A 330 14.61 5.25 -2.74
N PRO A 331 15.37 6.08 -2.03
CA PRO A 331 14.81 7.19 -1.27
C PRO A 331 14.39 8.35 -2.19
N VAL A 332 13.21 8.92 -1.92
CA VAL A 332 12.66 10.10 -2.59
C VAL A 332 12.23 11.10 -1.52
N THR A 333 12.72 12.34 -1.60
CA THR A 333 12.42 13.39 -0.64
C THR A 333 11.02 13.96 -0.83
N ASP A 334 10.49 14.62 0.21
CA ASP A 334 9.21 15.32 0.16
C ASP A 334 9.18 16.38 -0.94
N GLN A 335 10.29 17.11 -1.16
CA GLN A 335 10.38 18.11 -2.21
C GLN A 335 10.28 17.49 -3.60
N GLU A 336 10.98 16.38 -3.83
CA GLU A 336 10.91 15.65 -5.12
C GLU A 336 9.49 15.13 -5.38
N ALA A 337 8.80 14.67 -4.33
CA ALA A 337 7.41 14.23 -4.43
C ALA A 337 6.46 15.40 -4.75
N LEU A 338 6.64 16.57 -4.13
CA LEU A 338 5.87 17.79 -4.42
C LEU A 338 6.10 18.29 -5.86
N ASP A 339 7.34 18.27 -6.32
CA ASP A 339 7.67 18.63 -7.71
C ASP A 339 7.00 17.68 -8.70
N ALA A 340 7.02 16.38 -8.41
CA ALA A 340 6.37 15.35 -9.25
C ALA A 340 4.84 15.47 -9.23
N PHE A 341 4.24 15.79 -8.08
CA PHE A 341 2.82 16.08 -7.94
C PHE A 341 2.40 17.21 -8.89
N GLN A 342 3.13 18.33 -8.86
CA GLN A 342 2.87 19.47 -9.74
C GLN A 342 3.14 19.14 -11.21
N LEU A 343 4.24 18.41 -11.49
CA LEU A 343 4.62 18.03 -12.86
C LEU A 343 3.52 17.20 -13.51
N LEU A 344 3.11 16.08 -12.90
CA LEU A 344 2.09 15.19 -13.46
C LEU A 344 0.77 15.94 -13.66
N SER A 345 0.39 16.78 -12.70
CA SER A 345 -0.82 17.61 -12.79
C SER A 345 -0.78 18.56 -14.00
N LYS A 346 0.36 19.19 -14.26
CA LYS A 346 0.53 20.15 -15.35
C LYS A 346 0.64 19.50 -16.73
N VAL A 347 1.35 18.36 -16.84
CA VAL A 347 1.65 17.78 -18.15
C VAL A 347 0.64 16.74 -18.63
N GLU A 348 0.00 16.01 -17.70
CA GLU A 348 -0.99 14.96 -18.02
C GLU A 348 -2.40 15.31 -17.56
N GLY A 349 -2.60 16.38 -16.77
CA GLY A 349 -3.90 16.70 -16.19
C GLY A 349 -4.36 15.68 -15.13
N ILE A 350 -3.42 14.97 -14.51
CA ILE A 350 -3.67 13.95 -13.50
C ILE A 350 -3.11 14.44 -12.18
N ILE A 351 -3.95 14.61 -11.17
CA ILE A 351 -3.54 15.00 -9.82
C ILE A 351 -3.29 13.71 -9.01
N PRO A 352 -2.01 13.31 -8.81
CA PRO A 352 -1.68 12.08 -8.07
C PRO A 352 -1.83 12.27 -6.56
N ALA A 353 -2.04 11.22 -5.80
CA ALA A 353 -1.82 11.27 -4.36
C ALA A 353 -0.33 11.56 -4.05
N LEU A 354 -0.03 12.17 -2.90
CA LEU A 354 1.35 12.44 -2.46
C LEU A 354 2.17 11.16 -2.36
N GLU A 355 1.55 10.07 -1.94
CA GLU A 355 2.16 8.74 -1.94
C GLU A 355 2.63 8.35 -3.36
N SER A 356 1.75 8.45 -4.34
CA SER A 356 2.05 8.10 -5.74
C SER A 356 3.08 9.03 -6.37
N SER A 357 3.16 10.26 -5.89
CA SER A 357 4.10 11.27 -6.36
C SER A 357 5.56 10.87 -6.13
N HIS A 358 5.85 10.09 -5.05
CA HIS A 358 7.19 9.52 -4.83
C HIS A 358 7.60 8.59 -5.98
N ALA A 359 6.67 7.73 -6.43
CA ALA A 359 6.94 6.87 -7.58
C ALA A 359 7.14 7.68 -8.88
N ILE A 360 6.33 8.71 -9.11
CA ILE A 360 6.48 9.59 -10.29
C ILE A 360 7.81 10.33 -10.27
N ALA A 361 8.24 10.83 -9.10
CA ALA A 361 9.53 11.51 -8.95
C ALA A 361 10.70 10.62 -9.37
N TYR A 362 10.71 9.38 -8.90
CA TYR A 362 11.76 8.45 -9.31
C TYR A 362 11.60 8.00 -10.76
N ALA A 363 10.37 7.81 -11.26
CA ALA A 363 10.13 7.46 -12.66
C ALA A 363 10.74 8.49 -13.64
N VAL A 364 10.64 9.78 -13.32
CA VAL A 364 11.23 10.87 -14.11
C VAL A 364 12.76 10.77 -14.17
N LYS A 365 13.42 10.41 -13.08
CA LYS A 365 14.87 10.20 -13.03
C LYS A 365 15.26 8.94 -13.81
N LEU A 366 14.65 7.82 -13.48
CA LEU A 366 14.94 6.52 -14.08
C LEU A 366 14.70 6.52 -15.58
N ALA A 367 13.63 7.16 -16.07
CA ALA A 367 13.35 7.22 -17.51
C ALA A 367 14.47 7.88 -18.32
N LYS A 368 15.09 8.94 -17.78
CA LYS A 368 16.24 9.59 -18.43
C LYS A 368 17.44 8.65 -18.53
N GLU A 369 17.68 7.87 -17.49
CA GLU A 369 18.80 6.92 -17.41
C GLU A 369 18.60 5.71 -18.33
N MET A 370 17.35 5.21 -18.45
CA MET A 370 17.03 4.03 -19.26
C MET A 370 17.11 4.29 -20.78
N GLY A 371 16.81 5.52 -21.21
CA GLY A 371 16.79 5.89 -22.63
C GLY A 371 15.47 5.56 -23.35
N PRO A 372 15.27 6.12 -24.59
CA PRO A 372 13.96 6.18 -25.27
C PRO A 372 13.42 4.84 -25.78
N GLU A 373 14.29 3.84 -25.97
CA GLU A 373 13.91 2.50 -26.45
C GLU A 373 13.31 1.62 -25.33
N LYS A 374 13.44 2.07 -24.09
CA LYS A 374 12.98 1.36 -22.91
C LYS A 374 11.59 1.79 -22.48
N SER A 375 11.01 1.01 -21.59
CA SER A 375 9.66 1.25 -21.09
C SER A 375 9.53 0.88 -19.63
N MET A 376 8.65 1.58 -18.92
CA MET A 376 8.33 1.25 -17.53
C MET A 376 6.83 1.38 -17.24
N ILE A 377 6.35 0.58 -16.28
CA ILE A 377 5.02 0.72 -15.70
C ILE A 377 5.16 1.32 -14.30
N VAL A 378 4.44 2.40 -14.02
CA VAL A 378 4.36 3.03 -12.71
C VAL A 378 2.97 2.82 -12.13
N CYS A 379 2.88 2.33 -10.89
CA CYS A 379 1.59 2.24 -10.18
C CYS A 379 1.17 3.64 -9.72
N LEU A 380 0.17 4.22 -10.37
CA LEU A 380 -0.50 5.42 -9.90
C LEU A 380 -1.58 5.01 -8.89
N SER A 381 -1.16 4.79 -7.66
CA SER A 381 -1.86 4.05 -6.63
C SER A 381 -3.11 4.73 -6.07
N GLY A 382 -3.21 6.06 -6.20
CA GLY A 382 -4.34 6.83 -5.73
C GLY A 382 -4.35 8.27 -6.27
N ARG A 383 -5.53 8.90 -6.21
CA ARG A 383 -5.74 10.29 -6.64
C ARG A 383 -5.47 11.27 -5.51
N GLY A 384 -5.07 12.49 -5.90
CA GLY A 384 -4.61 13.53 -4.99
C GLY A 384 -5.67 14.48 -4.45
N ASP A 385 -6.97 14.25 -4.69
CA ASP A 385 -8.04 15.15 -4.20
C ASP A 385 -7.96 15.40 -2.69
N LYS A 386 -7.55 14.38 -1.93
CA LYS A 386 -7.35 14.46 -0.48
C LYS A 386 -6.18 15.35 -0.06
N ASP A 387 -5.19 15.55 -0.96
CA ASP A 387 -3.91 16.19 -0.67
C ASP A 387 -3.84 17.65 -1.17
N VAL A 388 -4.81 18.07 -2.01
CA VAL A 388 -4.79 19.38 -2.68
C VAL A 388 -4.68 20.54 -1.69
N VAL A 389 -5.40 20.50 -0.56
CA VAL A 389 -5.35 21.54 0.47
C VAL A 389 -3.97 21.59 1.12
N GLN A 390 -3.45 20.42 1.54
CA GLN A 390 -2.12 20.32 2.16
C GLN A 390 -1.01 20.81 1.21
N VAL A 391 -1.08 20.44 -0.07
CA VAL A 391 -0.11 20.87 -1.09
C VAL A 391 -0.22 22.38 -1.32
N LYS A 392 -1.45 22.94 -1.39
CA LYS A 392 -1.65 24.37 -1.51
C LYS A 392 -0.98 25.11 -0.36
N ASP A 393 -1.29 24.75 0.89
CA ASP A 393 -0.75 25.40 2.08
C ASP A 393 0.79 25.35 2.12
N ARG A 394 1.37 24.23 1.69
CA ARG A 394 2.83 24.07 1.60
C ARG A 394 3.44 24.99 0.56
N LEU A 395 2.86 25.06 -0.63
CA LEU A 395 3.35 25.92 -1.71
C LEU A 395 3.21 27.43 -1.39
N GLU A 396 2.17 27.83 -0.65
CA GLU A 396 1.99 29.21 -0.16
C GLU A 396 3.06 29.56 0.87
N GLN A 397 3.35 28.66 1.82
CA GLN A 397 4.46 28.86 2.78
C GLN A 397 5.82 29.01 2.10
N GLU A 398 6.11 28.23 1.05
CA GLU A 398 7.37 28.33 0.30
C GLU A 398 7.51 29.65 -0.48
N ARG A 399 6.38 30.27 -0.87
CA ARG A 399 6.35 31.57 -1.55
C ARG A 399 6.40 32.78 -0.59
N GLY A 400 6.21 32.53 0.72
CA GLY A 400 6.12 33.58 1.73
C GLY A 400 4.79 34.33 1.70
N GLU A 401 3.74 33.72 1.21
CA GLU A 401 2.37 34.24 1.10
C GLU A 401 1.53 33.88 2.32
#